data_7e4f617a63446ed3702dd25116d9a521
#
_entry.id   7e4f617a63446ed3702dd25116d9a521
#
_cell.length_a   1.000
_cell.length_b   1.000
_cell.length_c   1.000
_cell.angle_alpha   90.00
_cell.angle_beta   90.00
_cell.angle_gamma   90.00
#
_symmetry.space_group_name_H-M   'P 1'
#
loop_
_entity.id
_entity.type
_entity.pdbx_description
1 polymer ?
#
loop_
_entity_poly.entity_id
_entity_poly.type
_entity_poly.pdbx_seq_one_letter_code
_entity_poly.pdbx_strand_id
1 'polypeptide(L)'
;RWYDDSRPEASVERGLAQTLGIKLGDKLQFDIAGQLVEAPVTSLRKLEWGSLRVNFFVIINPTLMRDTPQSWITAVHLTPQQEALGNTLARDFPNLTVVDIGSVLAQIQEVVGQVIAAVEFL
;
A
#
# COMPACT_ATOMS: atom_id res chain seq x y z
N ARG A 1 -3.83 -1.45 15.37
CA ARG A 1 -4.45 -2.62 15.98
C ARG A 1 -5.97 -2.50 15.91
N TRP A 2 -6.66 -3.59 15.57
CA TRP A 2 -8.11 -3.66 15.55
C TRP A 2 -8.66 -3.75 16.98
N TYR A 3 -9.81 -3.12 17.20
CA TYR A 3 -10.50 -3.22 18.49
C TYR A 3 -11.10 -4.61 18.67
N ASP A 4 -11.66 -5.17 17.59
CA ASP A 4 -12.33 -6.46 17.61
C ASP A 4 -12.23 -7.12 16.23
N ASP A 5 -11.49 -8.21 16.15
CA ASP A 5 -11.31 -8.94 14.89
C ASP A 5 -12.59 -9.66 14.42
N SER A 6 -13.59 -9.80 15.28
CA SER A 6 -14.87 -10.41 14.94
C SER A 6 -15.84 -9.45 14.25
N ARG A 7 -15.55 -8.14 14.26
CA ARG A 7 -16.39 -7.10 13.69
C ARG A 7 -15.69 -6.38 12.55
N PRO A 8 -16.43 -5.95 11.51
CA PRO A 8 -15.86 -5.12 10.46
C PRO A 8 -15.30 -3.81 11.01
N GLU A 9 -14.10 -3.46 10.63
CA GLU A 9 -13.45 -2.20 10.98
C GLU A 9 -12.65 -1.69 9.79
N ALA A 10 -12.63 -0.36 9.61
CA ALA A 10 -11.82 0.31 8.61
C ALA A 10 -10.90 1.34 9.26
N SER A 11 -9.67 1.40 8.80
CA SER A 11 -8.69 2.43 9.15
C SER A 11 -8.39 3.27 7.92
N VAL A 12 -8.55 4.59 8.03
CA VAL A 12 -8.41 5.52 6.90
C VAL A 12 -7.26 6.49 7.18
N GLU A 13 -6.51 6.82 6.12
CA GLU A 13 -5.49 7.84 6.18
C GLU A 13 -6.13 9.22 6.39
N ARG A 14 -5.52 10.06 7.23
CA ARG A 14 -6.10 11.34 7.65
C ARG A 14 -6.32 12.32 6.51
N GLY A 15 -5.39 12.43 5.59
CA GLY A 15 -5.51 13.35 4.46
C GLY A 15 -6.65 12.98 3.53
N LEU A 16 -6.79 11.69 3.24
CA LEU A 16 -7.92 11.17 2.47
C LEU A 16 -9.25 11.42 3.20
N ALA A 17 -9.28 11.16 4.49
CA ALA A 17 -10.47 11.39 5.31
C ALA A 17 -10.91 12.85 5.29
N GLN A 18 -9.97 13.79 5.39
CA GLN A 18 -10.25 15.21 5.29
C GLN A 18 -10.81 15.60 3.91
N THR A 19 -10.20 15.09 2.86
CA THR A 19 -10.59 15.38 1.48
C THR A 19 -12.01 14.91 1.18
N LEU A 20 -12.38 13.73 1.70
CA LEU A 20 -13.68 13.11 1.47
C LEU A 20 -14.72 13.41 2.56
N GLY A 21 -14.36 14.15 3.60
CA GLY A 21 -15.25 14.44 4.72
C GLY A 21 -15.58 13.24 5.60
N ILE A 22 -14.69 12.24 5.64
CA ILE A 22 -14.86 11.02 6.44
C ILE A 22 -14.47 11.28 7.88
N LYS A 23 -15.31 10.83 8.82
CA LYS A 23 -15.10 10.93 10.26
C LYS A 23 -15.15 9.58 10.92
N LEU A 24 -14.59 9.48 12.13
CA LEU A 24 -14.74 8.28 12.96
C LEU A 24 -16.23 7.94 13.14
N GLY A 25 -16.57 6.68 12.98
CA GLY A 25 -17.93 6.18 13.07
C GLY A 25 -18.69 6.17 11.75
N ASP A 26 -18.19 6.85 10.70
CA ASP A 26 -18.79 6.81 9.38
C ASP A 26 -18.66 5.39 8.80
N LYS A 27 -19.66 4.96 8.02
CA LYS A 27 -19.61 3.67 7.34
C LYS A 27 -19.12 3.85 5.93
N LEU A 28 -18.14 3.03 5.55
CA LEU A 28 -17.62 2.97 4.19
C LEU A 28 -18.17 1.74 3.48
N GLN A 29 -18.60 1.92 2.25
CA GLN A 29 -19.03 0.83 1.38
C GLN A 29 -18.04 0.64 0.24
N PHE A 30 -17.71 -0.60 -0.04
CA PHE A 30 -16.83 -0.97 -1.15
C PHE A 30 -17.52 -2.03 -1.99
N ASP A 31 -17.45 -1.89 -3.30
CA ASP A 31 -17.82 -2.94 -4.24
C ASP A 31 -16.54 -3.70 -4.62
N ILE A 32 -16.41 -4.92 -4.12
CA ILE A 32 -15.26 -5.77 -4.38
C ILE A 32 -15.73 -7.00 -5.14
N ALA A 33 -15.38 -7.08 -6.42
CA ALA A 33 -15.76 -8.18 -7.30
C ALA A 33 -17.27 -8.48 -7.29
N GLY A 34 -18.10 -7.42 -7.26
CA GLY A 34 -19.55 -7.53 -7.23
C GLY A 34 -20.16 -7.74 -5.86
N GLN A 35 -19.36 -7.83 -4.81
CA GLN A 35 -19.81 -7.92 -3.42
C GLN A 35 -19.70 -6.58 -2.72
N LEU A 36 -20.78 -6.14 -2.09
CA LEU A 36 -20.76 -4.94 -1.26
C LEU A 36 -20.20 -5.29 0.12
N VAL A 37 -19.11 -4.61 0.47
CA VAL A 37 -18.47 -4.71 1.78
C VAL A 37 -18.63 -3.38 2.49
N GLU A 38 -19.16 -3.41 3.70
CA GLU A 38 -19.39 -2.23 4.52
C GLU A 38 -18.63 -2.33 5.83
N ALA A 39 -17.92 -1.27 6.21
CA ALA A 39 -17.17 -1.23 7.46
C ALA A 39 -17.21 0.17 8.06
N PRO A 40 -17.43 0.30 9.38
CA PRO A 40 -17.32 1.59 10.04
C PRO A 40 -15.86 2.01 10.18
N VAL A 41 -15.60 3.30 10.10
CA VAL A 41 -14.28 3.88 10.33
C VAL A 41 -14.03 3.91 11.84
N THR A 42 -13.08 3.13 12.31
CA THR A 42 -12.71 3.04 13.71
C THR A 42 -11.36 3.68 14.03
N SER A 43 -10.59 4.03 13.01
CA SER A 43 -9.28 4.63 13.18
C SER A 43 -8.94 5.57 12.02
N LEU A 44 -8.35 6.70 12.35
CA LEU A 44 -7.69 7.59 11.41
C LEU A 44 -6.19 7.53 11.68
N ARG A 45 -5.38 7.32 10.65
CA ARG A 45 -3.93 7.15 10.81
C ARG A 45 -3.16 8.08 9.89
N LYS A 46 -1.94 8.36 10.26
CA LYS A 46 -1.01 9.14 9.46
C LYS A 46 -0.11 8.22 8.65
N LEU A 47 0.06 8.49 7.37
CA LEU A 47 1.04 7.81 6.53
C LEU A 47 2.39 8.51 6.61
N GLU A 48 3.44 7.71 6.62
CA GLU A 48 4.82 8.18 6.53
C GLU A 48 5.31 8.01 5.09
N TRP A 49 5.12 9.04 4.29
CA TRP A 49 5.46 9.01 2.87
C TRP A 49 6.95 8.81 2.59
N GLY A 50 7.81 9.18 3.54
CA GLY A 50 9.25 8.98 3.42
C GLY A 50 9.73 7.57 3.74
N SER A 51 8.86 6.70 4.24
CA SER A 51 9.23 5.33 4.56
C SER A 51 9.03 4.41 3.35
N LEU A 52 9.87 3.37 3.25
CA LEU A 52 9.71 2.33 2.22
C LEU A 52 8.73 1.23 2.65
N ARG A 53 7.99 1.45 3.73
CA ARG A 53 6.96 0.53 4.19
C ARG A 53 5.76 0.59 3.28
N VAL A 54 5.04 -0.50 3.18
CA VAL A 54 3.78 -0.55 2.43
C VAL A 54 2.76 0.34 3.14
N ASN A 55 2.27 1.35 2.41
CA ASN A 55 1.32 2.32 2.93
C ASN A 55 0.02 2.25 2.13
N PHE A 56 -1.10 2.11 2.82
CA PHE A 56 -2.42 2.10 2.20
C PHE A 56 -3.28 3.23 2.75
N PHE A 57 -4.09 3.83 1.90
CA PHE A 57 -5.04 4.86 2.32
C PHE A 57 -6.17 4.30 3.17
N VAL A 58 -6.65 3.12 2.84
CA VAL A 58 -7.72 2.43 3.57
C VAL A 58 -7.29 1.01 3.87
N ILE A 59 -7.43 0.60 5.12
CA ILE A 59 -7.20 -0.77 5.55
C ILE A 59 -8.47 -1.27 6.23
N ILE A 60 -8.92 -2.46 5.84
CA ILE A 60 -10.08 -3.13 6.43
C ILE A 60 -9.59 -4.40 7.09
N ASN A 61 -10.14 -4.73 8.25
CA ASN A 61 -9.78 -5.99 8.92
C ASN A 61 -10.28 -7.20 8.10
N PRO A 62 -9.67 -8.38 8.27
CA PRO A 62 -9.92 -9.52 7.37
C PRO A 62 -11.30 -10.17 7.50
N THR A 63 -12.08 -9.81 8.51
CA THR A 63 -13.36 -10.48 8.80
C THR A 63 -14.32 -10.49 7.60
N LEU A 64 -14.41 -9.37 6.87
CA LEU A 64 -15.30 -9.24 5.70
C LEU A 64 -14.66 -9.70 4.39
N MET A 65 -13.36 -9.96 4.39
CA MET A 65 -12.58 -10.13 3.17
C MET A 65 -12.23 -11.58 2.87
N ARG A 66 -12.75 -12.53 3.64
CA ARG A 66 -12.36 -13.95 3.54
C ARG A 66 -12.71 -14.57 2.20
N ASP A 67 -13.86 -14.19 1.64
CA ASP A 67 -14.39 -14.76 0.40
C ASP A 67 -14.16 -13.86 -0.82
N THR A 68 -13.33 -12.81 -0.68
CA THR A 68 -13.01 -11.90 -1.78
C THR A 68 -11.70 -12.30 -2.47
N PRO A 69 -11.53 -11.95 -3.77
CA PRO A 69 -10.24 -12.12 -4.43
C PRO A 69 -9.14 -11.39 -3.66
N GLN A 70 -8.03 -12.07 -3.41
CA GLN A 70 -6.95 -11.56 -2.59
C GLN A 70 -5.61 -11.76 -3.26
N SER A 71 -4.72 -10.80 -3.03
CA SER A 71 -3.30 -10.92 -3.34
C SER A 71 -2.50 -10.66 -2.07
N TRP A 72 -1.36 -11.28 -1.97
CA TRP A 72 -0.46 -11.13 -0.84
C TRP A 72 0.71 -10.24 -1.22
N ILE A 73 1.10 -9.36 -0.32
CA ILE A 73 2.25 -8.50 -0.49
C ILE A 73 3.14 -8.57 0.74
N THR A 74 4.44 -8.61 0.51
CA THR A 74 5.43 -8.50 1.58
C THR A 74 6.64 -7.71 1.08
N ALA A 75 7.38 -7.13 1.99
CA ALA A 75 8.61 -6.42 1.69
C ALA A 75 9.73 -6.98 2.54
N VAL A 76 10.90 -7.19 1.93
CA VAL A 76 12.09 -7.67 2.61
C VAL A 76 13.26 -6.75 2.28
N HIS A 77 14.17 -6.59 3.24
CA HIS A 77 15.42 -5.89 3.03
C HIS A 77 16.51 -6.89 2.64
N LEU A 78 17.15 -6.65 1.51
CA LEU A 78 18.26 -7.47 1.04
C LEU A 78 19.58 -6.71 1.20
N THR A 79 20.60 -7.39 1.71
CA THR A 79 21.96 -6.86 1.70
C THR A 79 22.56 -6.95 0.29
N PRO A 80 23.66 -6.22 -0.01
CA PRO A 80 24.30 -6.32 -1.32
C PRO A 80 24.69 -7.75 -1.72
N GLN A 81 25.01 -8.60 -0.74
CA GLN A 81 25.33 -10.00 -0.98
C GLN A 81 24.12 -10.85 -1.35
N GLN A 82 22.91 -10.36 -1.08
CA GLN A 82 21.64 -11.05 -1.29
C GLN A 82 20.85 -10.51 -2.49
N GLU A 83 21.39 -9.55 -3.25
CA GLU A 83 20.68 -8.93 -4.37
C GLU A 83 20.20 -9.93 -5.43
N ALA A 84 20.96 -10.99 -5.64
CA ALA A 84 20.58 -12.05 -6.60
C ALA A 84 19.33 -12.83 -6.17
N LEU A 85 18.91 -12.75 -4.91
CA LEU A 85 17.73 -13.47 -4.40
C LEU A 85 16.45 -13.07 -5.11
N GLY A 86 16.29 -11.78 -5.45
CA GLY A 86 15.14 -11.29 -6.19
C GLY A 86 14.98 -12.00 -7.54
N ASN A 87 16.06 -12.13 -8.29
CA ASN A 87 16.06 -12.83 -9.58
C ASN A 87 15.78 -14.32 -9.41
N THR A 88 16.37 -14.93 -8.38
CA THR A 88 16.14 -16.34 -8.05
C THR A 88 14.66 -16.60 -7.72
N LEU A 89 14.04 -15.76 -6.91
CA LEU A 89 12.62 -15.87 -6.56
C LEU A 89 11.72 -15.72 -7.79
N ALA A 90 12.00 -14.73 -8.65
CA ALA A 90 11.22 -14.51 -9.86
C ALA A 90 11.31 -15.69 -10.84
N ARG A 91 12.48 -16.32 -10.94
CA ARG A 91 12.71 -17.47 -11.79
C ARG A 91 12.07 -18.75 -11.25
N ASP A 92 12.23 -19.01 -9.95
CA ASP A 92 11.77 -20.25 -9.32
C ASP A 92 10.28 -20.23 -8.99
N PHE A 93 9.71 -19.04 -8.84
CA PHE A 93 8.29 -18.82 -8.52
C PHE A 93 7.66 -17.83 -9.50
N PRO A 94 7.32 -18.26 -10.72
CA PRO A 94 6.79 -17.36 -11.76
C PRO A 94 5.43 -16.72 -11.41
N ASN A 95 4.73 -17.24 -10.41
CA ASN A 95 3.50 -16.65 -9.87
C ASN A 95 3.74 -15.43 -8.95
N LEU A 96 5.00 -15.14 -8.59
CA LEU A 96 5.37 -13.97 -7.82
C LEU A 96 5.74 -12.81 -8.75
N THR A 97 5.26 -11.62 -8.41
CA THR A 97 5.78 -10.38 -8.99
C THR A 97 6.79 -9.79 -8.02
N VAL A 98 8.05 -9.74 -8.43
CA VAL A 98 9.15 -9.22 -7.64
C VAL A 98 9.52 -7.83 -8.14
N VAL A 99 9.52 -6.84 -7.26
CA VAL A 99 9.87 -5.46 -7.57
C VAL A 99 11.07 -5.04 -6.74
N ASP A 100 12.13 -4.61 -7.40
CA ASP A 100 13.28 -4.00 -6.75
C ASP A 100 13.01 -2.50 -6.55
N ILE A 101 12.64 -2.13 -5.33
CA ILE A 101 12.30 -0.75 -5.00
C ILE A 101 13.52 0.17 -5.13
N GLY A 102 14.72 -0.32 -4.82
CA GLY A 102 15.94 0.46 -4.99
C GLY A 102 16.16 0.90 -6.43
N SER A 103 15.96 0.01 -7.40
CA SER A 103 16.05 0.34 -8.82
C SER A 103 14.97 1.32 -9.26
N VAL A 104 13.73 1.14 -8.80
CA VAL A 104 12.63 2.06 -9.09
C VAL A 104 12.91 3.45 -8.54
N LEU A 105 13.38 3.56 -7.31
CA LEU A 105 13.74 4.85 -6.71
C LEU A 105 14.90 5.53 -7.45
N ALA A 106 15.90 4.77 -7.88
CA ALA A 106 17.01 5.31 -8.66
C ALA A 106 16.54 5.89 -9.99
N GLN A 107 15.61 5.20 -10.68
CA GLN A 107 14.99 5.70 -11.92
C GLN A 107 14.21 6.99 -11.69
N ILE A 108 13.42 7.06 -10.62
CA ILE A 108 12.66 8.26 -10.25
C ILE A 108 13.60 9.44 -9.98
N GLN A 109 14.67 9.20 -9.22
CA GLN A 109 15.66 10.24 -8.92
C GLN A 109 16.35 10.75 -10.19
N GLU A 110 16.65 9.88 -11.14
CA GLU A 110 17.22 10.26 -12.44
C GLU A 110 16.25 11.15 -13.23
N VAL A 111 14.99 10.77 -13.33
CA VAL A 111 13.97 11.57 -14.02
C VAL A 111 13.78 12.92 -13.35
N VAL A 112 13.70 12.97 -12.03
CA VAL A 112 13.60 14.24 -11.27
C VAL A 112 14.81 15.12 -11.54
N GLY A 113 16.04 14.56 -11.54
CA GLY A 113 17.25 15.28 -11.87
C GLY A 113 17.22 15.89 -13.27
N GLN A 114 16.72 15.16 -14.27
CA GLN A 114 16.56 15.65 -15.64
C GLN A 114 15.55 16.80 -15.71
N VAL A 115 14.44 16.71 -15.01
CA VAL A 115 13.43 17.79 -14.96
C VAL A 115 14.01 19.05 -14.32
N ILE A 116 14.74 18.92 -13.22
CA ILE A 116 15.40 20.06 -12.56
C ILE A 116 16.40 20.73 -13.50
N ALA A 117 17.24 19.94 -14.17
CA ALA A 117 18.22 20.47 -15.13
C ALA A 117 17.53 21.22 -16.29
N ALA A 118 16.42 20.70 -16.80
CA ALA A 118 15.64 21.37 -17.84
C ALA A 118 15.04 22.70 -17.36
N VAL A 119 14.55 22.76 -16.15
CA VAL A 119 14.01 24.00 -15.55
C VAL A 119 15.10 25.03 -15.31
N GLU A 120 16.28 24.63 -14.85
CA GLU A 120 17.40 25.52 -14.65
C GLU A 120 17.91 26.16 -15.98
N PHE A 121 17.70 25.47 -17.09
CA PHE A 121 18.10 25.94 -18.42
C PHE A 121 17.15 27.00 -19.00
N LEU A 122 15.96 27.11 -18.46
CA LEU A 122 14.98 28.12 -18.88
C LEU A 122 15.13 29.41 -18.08
#